data_eb06d65b250245d3f616feb12e477f86
#
_entry.id   eb06d65b250245d3f616feb12e477f86
#
_cell.length_a   1.000
_cell.length_b   1.000
_cell.length_c   1.000
_cell.angle_alpha   90.00
_cell.angle_beta   90.00
_cell.angle_gamma   90.00
#
_symmetry.space_group_name_H-M   'P 1'
#
loop_
_entity.id
_entity.type
_entity.pdbx_description
1 polymer ?
#
loop_
_entity_poly.entity_id
_entity_poly.type
_entity_poly.pdbx_seq_one_letter_code
_entity_poly.pdbx_strand_id
1 'polypeptide(L)'
;MKLSRYKHSSPVSYAFGATLCLELLKTRPDTIKRVFLRPNTNHGQDLNRILKELAERHIEIIESPKPFNILSAKDSCLLIAEFTKFTTTLDATRNHLVLANPSDAGNLGTVIRTAAAMNFNNLAIIEPAVDHFNPKVVRATMGAIFHLNIEYFPNFETYTKKYPRPCFAFMLDAKSQPAENFIDAKAPYSLVF
;
A
#
# COMPACT_ATOMS: atom_id res chain seq x y z
N MET A 1 -11.05 21.72 0.03
CA MET A 1 -10.42 21.24 1.28
C MET A 1 -8.98 21.73 1.33
N LYS A 2 -8.50 22.26 2.47
CA LYS A 2 -7.14 22.81 2.59
C LYS A 2 -6.13 21.65 2.57
N LEU A 3 -5.12 21.69 1.70
CA LEU A 3 -4.03 20.72 1.66
C LEU A 3 -3.23 20.79 2.97
N SER A 4 -2.96 19.65 3.59
CA SER A 4 -2.17 19.54 4.81
C SER A 4 -1.22 18.36 4.76
N ARG A 5 -0.19 18.38 5.60
CA ARG A 5 0.68 17.20 5.80
C ARG A 5 -0.16 16.01 6.26
N TYR A 6 0.27 14.83 5.86
CA TYR A 6 -0.40 13.59 6.25
C TYR A 6 -0.50 13.45 7.78
N LYS A 7 -1.67 13.00 8.22
CA LYS A 7 -1.92 12.55 9.60
C LYS A 7 -2.64 11.19 9.53
N HIS A 8 -2.42 10.34 10.52
CA HIS A 8 -3.09 9.04 10.59
C HIS A 8 -4.63 9.16 10.52
N SER A 9 -5.19 10.17 11.18
CA SER A 9 -6.64 10.47 11.18
C SER A 9 -7.14 11.09 9.86
N SER A 10 -6.25 11.43 8.91
CA SER A 10 -6.68 11.98 7.62
C SER A 10 -7.46 10.94 6.82
N PRO A 11 -8.59 11.31 6.19
CA PRO A 11 -9.33 10.42 5.28
C PRO A 11 -8.62 10.24 3.93
N VAL A 12 -7.53 10.97 3.68
CA VAL A 12 -6.78 10.93 2.42
C VAL A 12 -5.31 10.60 2.66
N SER A 13 -4.68 10.06 1.62
CA SER A 13 -3.24 9.89 1.52
C SER A 13 -2.71 10.38 0.18
N TYR A 14 -1.40 10.21 -0.06
CA TYR A 14 -0.70 10.77 -1.20
C TYR A 14 0.21 9.72 -1.86
N ALA A 15 0.09 9.60 -3.18
CA ALA A 15 0.97 8.81 -4.02
C ALA A 15 1.94 9.75 -4.75
N PHE A 16 3.26 9.59 -4.53
CA PHE A 16 4.30 10.47 -5.04
C PHE A 16 5.01 9.88 -6.25
N GLY A 17 4.99 10.61 -7.36
CA GLY A 17 5.67 10.26 -8.60
C GLY A 17 4.79 9.51 -9.60
N ALA A 18 5.23 9.51 -10.86
CA ALA A 18 4.45 8.98 -11.98
C ALA A 18 4.09 7.50 -11.82
N THR A 19 5.02 6.67 -11.38
CA THR A 19 4.79 5.22 -11.20
C THR A 19 3.66 4.93 -10.23
N LEU A 20 3.65 5.55 -9.03
CA LEU A 20 2.59 5.34 -8.06
C LEU A 20 1.24 5.90 -8.53
N CYS A 21 1.26 7.07 -9.17
CA CYS A 21 0.05 7.66 -9.74
C CYS A 21 -0.53 6.75 -10.83
N LEU A 22 0.30 6.16 -11.69
CA LEU A 22 -0.13 5.23 -12.73
C LEU A 22 -0.73 3.95 -12.13
N GLU A 23 -0.08 3.34 -11.14
CA GLU A 23 -0.61 2.13 -10.50
C GLU A 23 -1.93 2.41 -9.77
N LEU A 24 -2.03 3.54 -9.08
CA LEU A 24 -3.29 3.98 -8.46
C LEU A 24 -4.39 4.19 -9.51
N LEU A 25 -4.07 4.85 -10.63
CA LEU A 25 -5.01 5.11 -11.72
C LEU A 25 -5.53 3.84 -12.37
N LYS A 26 -4.67 2.82 -12.52
CA LYS A 26 -5.05 1.51 -13.07
C LYS A 26 -5.93 0.67 -12.14
N THR A 27 -5.67 0.74 -10.83
CA THR A 27 -6.24 -0.21 -9.87
C THR A 27 -7.39 0.38 -9.05
N ARG A 28 -7.31 1.66 -8.69
CA ARG A 28 -8.23 2.35 -7.78
C ARG A 28 -8.58 3.77 -8.28
N PRO A 29 -8.95 3.97 -9.57
CA PRO A 29 -9.18 5.30 -10.13
C PRO A 29 -10.24 6.09 -9.35
N ASP A 30 -11.29 5.42 -8.86
CA ASP A 30 -12.41 6.05 -8.13
C ASP A 30 -12.01 6.63 -6.77
N THR A 31 -10.83 6.26 -6.24
CA THR A 31 -10.30 6.82 -4.99
C THR A 31 -9.56 8.14 -5.21
N ILE A 32 -9.13 8.44 -6.44
CA ILE A 32 -8.35 9.64 -6.76
C ILE A 32 -9.24 10.87 -6.66
N LYS A 33 -8.86 11.80 -5.80
CA LYS A 33 -9.58 13.08 -5.65
C LYS A 33 -9.11 14.12 -6.63
N ARG A 34 -7.80 14.24 -6.77
CA ARG A 34 -7.13 15.19 -7.66
C ARG A 34 -5.66 14.83 -7.76
N VAL A 35 -5.02 15.38 -8.78
CA VAL A 35 -3.60 15.20 -9.02
C VAL A 35 -2.92 16.57 -9.09
N PHE A 36 -1.78 16.70 -8.42
CA PHE A 36 -0.94 17.89 -8.49
C PHE A 36 0.19 17.66 -9.47
N LEU A 37 0.36 18.58 -10.39
CA LEU A 37 1.45 18.62 -11.38
C LEU A 37 2.43 19.73 -11.00
N ARG A 38 3.73 19.43 -11.02
CA ARG A 38 4.76 20.44 -10.83
C ARG A 38 4.84 21.34 -12.08
N PRO A 39 4.76 22.68 -11.92
CA PRO A 39 4.80 23.60 -13.07
C PRO A 39 6.19 23.62 -13.73
N ASN A 40 6.25 24.07 -14.97
CA ASN A 40 7.47 24.27 -15.74
C ASN A 40 8.36 23.04 -15.87
N THR A 41 7.76 21.84 -15.92
CA THR A 41 8.49 20.59 -16.11
C THR A 41 8.35 20.08 -17.54
N ASN A 42 9.43 19.53 -18.08
CA ASN A 42 9.38 18.87 -19.37
C ASN A 42 8.67 17.52 -19.21
N HIS A 43 7.56 17.35 -19.90
CA HIS A 43 6.73 16.15 -19.82
C HIS A 43 7.28 15.10 -20.79
N GLY A 44 7.91 14.05 -20.29
CA GLY A 44 8.23 12.86 -21.08
C GLY A 44 6.95 12.13 -21.55
N GLN A 45 7.11 11.20 -22.47
CA GLN A 45 5.98 10.46 -23.06
C GLN A 45 5.09 9.78 -22.01
N ASP A 46 5.69 9.19 -20.96
CA ASP A 46 4.98 8.51 -19.89
C ASP A 46 4.08 9.46 -19.08
N LEU A 47 4.59 10.66 -18.75
CA LEU A 47 3.82 11.66 -18.02
C LEU A 47 2.66 12.18 -18.86
N ASN A 48 2.87 12.45 -20.14
CA ASN A 48 1.81 12.86 -21.07
C ASN A 48 0.70 11.82 -21.19
N ARG A 49 1.06 10.53 -21.21
CA ARG A 49 0.09 9.43 -21.20
C ARG A 49 -0.75 9.42 -19.94
N ILE A 50 -0.12 9.59 -18.76
CA ILE A 50 -0.84 9.64 -17.48
C ILE A 50 -1.78 10.85 -17.45
N LEU A 51 -1.32 12.03 -17.88
CA LEU A 51 -2.15 13.23 -17.89
C LEU A 51 -3.35 13.10 -18.82
N LYS A 52 -3.18 12.46 -19.98
CA LYS A 52 -4.27 12.15 -20.91
C LYS A 52 -5.32 11.24 -20.27
N GLU A 53 -4.89 10.14 -19.64
CA GLU A 53 -5.79 9.19 -19.00
C GLU A 53 -6.54 9.81 -17.79
N LEU A 54 -5.88 10.70 -17.02
CA LEU A 54 -6.51 11.48 -15.97
C LEU A 54 -7.61 12.40 -16.51
N ALA A 55 -7.34 13.09 -17.63
CA ALA A 55 -8.29 13.98 -18.29
C ALA A 55 -9.50 13.22 -18.84
N GLU A 56 -9.29 12.07 -19.47
CA GLU A 56 -10.35 11.18 -19.97
C GLU A 56 -11.28 10.69 -18.86
N ARG A 57 -10.76 10.53 -17.66
CA ARG A 57 -11.53 10.16 -16.46
C ARG A 57 -12.09 11.35 -15.68
N HIS A 58 -11.94 12.56 -16.17
CA HIS A 58 -12.36 13.81 -15.52
C HIS A 58 -11.77 14.01 -14.11
N ILE A 59 -10.55 13.50 -13.87
CA ILE A 59 -9.83 13.71 -12.63
C ILE A 59 -9.17 15.09 -12.65
N GLU A 60 -9.42 15.90 -11.62
CA GLU A 60 -8.89 17.27 -11.51
C GLU A 60 -7.36 17.25 -11.47
N ILE A 61 -6.73 18.02 -12.37
CA ILE A 61 -5.28 18.25 -12.42
C ILE A 61 -5.00 19.70 -12.04
N ILE A 62 -4.21 19.89 -10.97
CA ILE A 62 -3.86 21.20 -10.46
C ILE A 62 -2.35 21.44 -10.65
N GLU A 63 -2.00 22.35 -11.55
CA GLU A 63 -0.62 22.75 -11.74
C GLU A 63 -0.22 23.79 -10.67
N SER A 64 0.62 23.38 -9.71
CA SER A 64 1.06 24.25 -8.62
C SER A 64 2.30 23.69 -7.90
N PRO A 65 3.28 24.52 -7.50
CA PRO A 65 4.42 24.11 -6.70
C PRO A 65 4.07 23.90 -5.21
N LYS A 66 2.99 24.53 -4.72
CA LYS A 66 2.63 24.53 -3.28
C LYS A 66 2.45 23.13 -2.70
N PRO A 67 1.75 22.16 -3.33
CA PRO A 67 1.60 20.82 -2.80
C PRO A 67 2.93 20.12 -2.56
N PHE A 68 3.89 20.28 -3.46
CA PHE A 68 5.21 19.63 -3.37
C PHE A 68 6.00 20.14 -2.16
N ASN A 69 5.92 21.44 -1.87
CA ASN A 69 6.56 22.05 -0.71
C ASN A 69 5.89 21.62 0.60
N ILE A 70 4.55 21.66 0.67
CA ILE A 70 3.78 21.30 1.88
C ILE A 70 3.99 19.83 2.24
N LEU A 71 4.01 18.95 1.24
CA LEU A 71 4.16 17.51 1.42
C LEU A 71 5.63 17.05 1.45
N SER A 72 6.58 18.00 1.37
CA SER A 72 8.02 17.73 1.39
C SER A 72 8.45 16.71 0.31
N ALA A 73 7.89 16.85 -0.90
CA ALA A 73 8.25 16.02 -2.04
C ALA A 73 9.66 16.35 -2.53
N LYS A 74 10.39 15.33 -3.03
CA LYS A 74 11.70 15.53 -3.67
C LYS A 74 11.54 16.36 -4.95
N ASP A 75 12.57 17.09 -5.36
CA ASP A 75 12.54 17.93 -6.58
C ASP A 75 12.28 17.12 -7.85
N SER A 76 12.73 15.88 -7.89
CA SER A 76 12.45 14.94 -8.99
C SER A 76 11.00 14.44 -9.05
N CYS A 77 10.16 14.75 -8.04
CA CYS A 77 8.76 14.36 -8.04
C CYS A 77 7.95 15.38 -8.86
N LEU A 78 7.41 14.95 -9.98
CA LEU A 78 6.64 15.79 -10.90
C LEU A 78 5.13 15.69 -10.69
N LEU A 79 4.66 14.60 -10.07
CA LEU A 79 3.25 14.29 -9.91
C LEU A 79 2.96 13.82 -8.48
N ILE A 80 1.85 14.27 -7.90
CA ILE A 80 1.33 13.78 -6.62
C ILE A 80 -0.16 13.54 -6.78
N ALA A 81 -0.63 12.31 -6.56
CA ALA A 81 -2.06 12.03 -6.47
C ALA A 81 -2.52 12.06 -5.00
N GLU A 82 -3.55 12.85 -4.72
CA GLU A 82 -4.31 12.79 -3.48
C GLU A 82 -5.47 11.80 -3.66
N PHE A 83 -5.53 10.80 -2.80
CA PHE A 83 -6.56 9.75 -2.88
C PHE A 83 -7.23 9.49 -1.53
N THR A 84 -8.49 9.09 -1.58
CA THR A 84 -9.24 8.66 -0.39
C THR A 84 -8.71 7.31 0.09
N LYS A 85 -8.45 7.17 1.39
CA LYS A 85 -8.15 5.88 1.99
C LYS A 85 -9.33 4.93 1.78
N PHE A 86 -9.02 3.68 1.55
CA PHE A 86 -10.00 2.63 1.32
C PHE A 86 -9.78 1.45 2.28
N THR A 87 -10.82 0.68 2.51
CA THR A 87 -10.77 -0.54 3.29
C THR A 87 -10.88 -1.75 2.38
N THR A 88 -10.19 -2.82 2.73
CA THR A 88 -10.29 -4.12 2.07
C THR A 88 -10.51 -5.21 3.10
N THR A 89 -11.04 -6.34 2.66
CA THR A 89 -11.21 -7.55 3.46
C THR A 89 -10.36 -8.65 2.84
N LEU A 90 -9.74 -9.48 3.66
CA LEU A 90 -8.93 -10.59 3.17
C LEU A 90 -9.82 -11.66 2.52
N ASP A 91 -9.32 -12.28 1.46
CA ASP A 91 -9.96 -13.40 0.81
C ASP A 91 -9.72 -14.69 1.63
N ALA A 92 -10.78 -15.23 2.24
CA ALA A 92 -10.71 -16.42 3.05
C ALA A 92 -10.25 -17.69 2.28
N THR A 93 -10.31 -17.69 0.96
CA THR A 93 -9.93 -18.82 0.11
C THR A 93 -8.45 -18.79 -0.30
N ARG A 94 -7.73 -17.73 0.03
CA ARG A 94 -6.32 -17.52 -0.34
C ARG A 94 -5.41 -17.59 0.88
N ASN A 95 -4.12 -17.80 0.63
CA ASN A 95 -3.10 -17.70 1.67
C ASN A 95 -2.97 -16.28 2.19
N HIS A 96 -2.70 -16.13 3.48
CA HIS A 96 -2.48 -14.84 4.11
C HIS A 96 -1.04 -14.69 4.58
N LEU A 97 -0.52 -13.48 4.47
CA LEU A 97 0.65 -13.04 5.20
C LEU A 97 0.16 -12.28 6.45
N VAL A 98 0.70 -12.59 7.61
CA VAL A 98 0.35 -11.95 8.89
C VAL A 98 1.59 -11.29 9.45
N LEU A 99 1.53 -9.99 9.69
CA LEU A 99 2.61 -9.23 10.30
C LEU A 99 2.22 -8.83 11.73
N ALA A 100 3.03 -9.23 12.70
CA ALA A 100 2.85 -8.86 14.09
C ALA A 100 3.58 -7.56 14.42
N ASN A 101 2.80 -6.52 14.72
CA ASN A 101 3.28 -5.21 15.17
C ASN A 101 4.35 -4.53 14.28
N PRO A 102 4.17 -4.44 12.96
CA PRO A 102 5.14 -3.78 12.08
C PRO A 102 5.20 -2.28 12.40
N SER A 103 6.34 -1.80 12.92
CA SER A 103 6.52 -0.43 13.40
C SER A 103 7.27 0.48 12.43
N ASP A 104 8.11 -0.09 11.53
CA ASP A 104 8.89 0.69 10.57
C ASP A 104 8.19 0.80 9.22
N ALA A 105 8.06 2.04 8.71
CA ALA A 105 7.37 2.33 7.45
C ALA A 105 8.09 1.79 6.21
N GLY A 106 9.42 1.75 6.23
CA GLY A 106 10.22 1.23 5.12
C GLY A 106 10.12 -0.28 5.04
N ASN A 107 10.21 -0.95 6.19
CA ASN A 107 10.08 -2.40 6.29
C ASN A 107 8.68 -2.85 5.86
N LEU A 108 7.61 -2.21 6.37
CA LEU A 108 6.25 -2.55 5.95
C LEU A 108 6.07 -2.37 4.43
N GLY A 109 6.56 -1.27 3.87
CA GLY A 109 6.50 -1.04 2.42
C GLY A 109 7.26 -2.09 1.61
N THR A 110 8.42 -2.52 2.10
CA THR A 110 9.23 -3.58 1.47
C THR A 110 8.51 -4.92 1.53
N VAL A 111 7.93 -5.28 2.67
CA VAL A 111 7.14 -6.51 2.83
C VAL A 111 5.94 -6.52 1.90
N ILE A 112 5.16 -5.42 1.82
CA ILE A 112 4.03 -5.28 0.90
C ILE A 112 4.47 -5.51 -0.56
N ARG A 113 5.59 -4.92 -0.96
CA ARG A 113 6.14 -5.08 -2.31
C ARG A 113 6.58 -6.52 -2.59
N THR A 114 7.23 -7.18 -1.63
CA THR A 114 7.68 -8.56 -1.75
C THR A 114 6.49 -9.52 -1.77
N ALA A 115 5.49 -9.31 -0.91
CA ALA A 115 4.25 -10.10 -0.87
C ALA A 115 3.53 -10.06 -2.23
N ALA A 116 3.37 -8.87 -2.82
CA ALA A 116 2.79 -8.71 -4.15
C ALA A 116 3.56 -9.49 -5.22
N ALA A 117 4.90 -9.40 -5.21
CA ALA A 117 5.75 -10.10 -6.16
C ALA A 117 5.66 -11.62 -6.04
N MET A 118 5.36 -12.12 -4.85
CA MET A 118 5.16 -13.55 -4.55
C MET A 118 3.69 -13.98 -4.65
N ASN A 119 2.79 -13.12 -5.13
CA ASN A 119 1.35 -13.37 -5.24
C ASN A 119 0.64 -13.61 -3.88
N PHE A 120 1.22 -13.12 -2.78
CA PHE A 120 0.57 -13.05 -1.47
C PHE A 120 -0.19 -11.73 -1.35
N ASN A 121 -1.39 -11.69 -1.94
CA ASN A 121 -2.17 -10.46 -2.06
C ASN A 121 -3.11 -10.20 -0.85
N ASN A 122 -3.00 -10.98 0.22
CA ASN A 122 -3.80 -10.85 1.44
C ASN A 122 -2.87 -10.67 2.65
N LEU A 123 -2.86 -9.47 3.22
CA LEU A 123 -1.98 -9.07 4.32
C LEU A 123 -2.81 -8.70 5.54
N ALA A 124 -2.72 -9.52 6.60
CA ALA A 124 -3.22 -9.18 7.92
C ALA A 124 -2.15 -8.39 8.69
N ILE A 125 -2.53 -7.32 9.34
CA ILE A 125 -1.65 -6.53 10.19
C ILE A 125 -2.19 -6.57 11.62
N ILE A 126 -1.40 -7.06 12.55
CA ILE A 126 -1.73 -7.08 13.98
C ILE A 126 -1.23 -5.79 14.63
N GLU A 127 -2.14 -5.09 15.28
CA GLU A 127 -1.84 -3.83 15.98
C GLU A 127 -1.07 -4.04 17.30
N PRO A 128 -0.30 -3.04 17.76
CA PRO A 128 -0.09 -1.72 17.15
C PRO A 128 0.82 -1.79 15.92
N ALA A 129 0.55 -0.98 14.90
CA ALA A 129 1.28 -1.01 13.65
C ALA A 129 1.35 0.37 12.98
N VAL A 130 2.33 0.55 12.11
CA VAL A 130 2.37 1.73 11.25
C VAL A 130 1.23 1.70 10.22
N ASP A 131 0.64 2.86 9.95
CA ASP A 131 -0.43 2.99 8.95
C ASP A 131 0.11 2.73 7.54
N HIS A 132 -0.45 1.73 6.85
CA HIS A 132 -0.05 1.38 5.49
C HIS A 132 -0.32 2.51 4.48
N PHE A 133 -1.25 3.43 4.79
CA PHE A 133 -1.47 4.63 3.99
C PHE A 133 -0.52 5.80 4.34
N ASN A 134 0.39 5.63 5.30
CA ASN A 134 1.43 6.62 5.50
C ASN A 134 2.21 6.82 4.17
N PRO A 135 2.40 8.07 3.70
CA PRO A 135 3.05 8.32 2.41
C PRO A 135 4.47 7.74 2.28
N LYS A 136 5.17 7.51 3.42
CA LYS A 136 6.45 6.79 3.41
C LYS A 136 6.27 5.31 3.06
N VAL A 137 5.24 4.65 3.62
CA VAL A 137 4.88 3.27 3.28
C VAL A 137 4.43 3.20 1.83
N VAL A 138 3.45 4.02 1.42
CA VAL A 138 2.93 4.07 0.04
C VAL A 138 4.08 4.18 -0.95
N ARG A 139 5.05 5.08 -0.70
CA ARG A 139 6.23 5.23 -1.56
C ARG A 139 7.09 3.98 -1.60
N ALA A 140 7.36 3.35 -0.45
CA ALA A 140 8.22 2.18 -0.36
C ALA A 140 7.63 0.95 -1.08
N THR A 141 6.29 0.88 -1.21
CA THR A 141 5.62 -0.21 -1.93
C THR A 141 5.79 -0.15 -3.45
N MET A 142 6.22 0.97 -4.02
CA MET A 142 6.30 1.21 -5.47
C MET A 142 4.97 0.94 -6.21
N GLY A 143 3.83 1.13 -5.53
CA GLY A 143 2.48 0.92 -6.06
C GLY A 143 1.85 -0.45 -5.72
N ALA A 144 2.62 -1.41 -5.23
CA ALA A 144 2.12 -2.73 -4.86
C ALA A 144 0.93 -2.69 -3.87
N ILE A 145 0.90 -1.68 -2.99
CA ILE A 145 -0.16 -1.49 -2.00
C ILE A 145 -1.57 -1.42 -2.62
N PHE A 146 -1.70 -0.94 -3.83
CA PHE A 146 -2.99 -0.79 -4.50
C PHE A 146 -3.58 -2.12 -5.01
N HIS A 147 -2.77 -3.18 -5.03
CA HIS A 147 -3.12 -4.52 -5.49
C HIS A 147 -3.42 -5.49 -4.35
N LEU A 148 -3.10 -5.14 -3.08
CA LEU A 148 -3.30 -6.00 -1.94
C LEU A 148 -4.62 -5.73 -1.22
N ASN A 149 -5.16 -6.78 -0.62
CA ASN A 149 -6.13 -6.69 0.46
C ASN A 149 -5.35 -6.59 1.78
N ILE A 150 -5.53 -5.49 2.49
CA ILE A 150 -4.87 -5.24 3.79
C ILE A 150 -5.95 -5.02 4.84
N GLU A 151 -5.88 -5.80 5.92
CA GLU A 151 -6.84 -5.72 7.01
C GLU A 151 -6.11 -5.70 8.36
N TYR A 152 -6.58 -4.83 9.28
CA TYR A 152 -6.01 -4.67 10.62
C TYR A 152 -6.80 -5.45 11.65
N PHE A 153 -6.09 -5.99 12.63
CA PHE A 153 -6.65 -6.74 13.74
C PHE A 153 -6.05 -6.25 15.06
N PRO A 154 -6.86 -6.07 16.11
CA PRO A 154 -6.36 -5.60 17.41
C PRO A 154 -5.41 -6.61 18.07
N ASN A 155 -5.53 -7.90 17.73
CA ASN A 155 -4.65 -8.96 18.18
C ASN A 155 -4.75 -10.21 17.29
N PHE A 156 -3.83 -11.14 17.44
CA PHE A 156 -3.76 -12.36 16.64
C PHE A 156 -4.98 -13.29 16.86
N GLU A 157 -5.53 -13.33 18.08
CA GLU A 157 -6.73 -14.12 18.39
C GLU A 157 -7.94 -13.66 17.56
N THR A 158 -8.14 -12.35 17.43
CA THR A 158 -9.22 -11.80 16.59
C THR A 158 -9.06 -12.19 15.12
N TYR A 159 -7.82 -12.20 14.62
CA TYR A 159 -7.52 -12.66 13.26
C TYR A 159 -7.85 -14.14 13.08
N THR A 160 -7.39 -15.04 13.98
CA THR A 160 -7.60 -16.49 13.87
C THR A 160 -9.06 -16.88 14.07
N LYS A 161 -9.83 -16.15 14.87
CA LYS A 161 -11.29 -16.31 14.97
C LYS A 161 -12.01 -15.99 13.67
N LYS A 162 -11.59 -14.92 12.97
CA LYS A 162 -12.20 -14.52 11.69
C LYS A 162 -11.76 -15.41 10.53
N TYR A 163 -10.50 -15.87 10.55
CA TYR A 163 -9.89 -16.69 9.49
C TYR A 163 -9.27 -17.97 10.08
N PRO A 164 -10.10 -18.96 10.47
CA PRO A 164 -9.60 -20.22 11.02
C PRO A 164 -8.87 -21.03 9.94
N ARG A 165 -7.54 -21.20 10.14
CA ARG A 165 -6.65 -21.89 9.19
C ARG A 165 -5.33 -22.27 9.86
N PRO A 166 -4.52 -23.21 9.28
CA PRO A 166 -3.16 -23.44 9.72
C PRO A 166 -2.33 -22.16 9.68
N CYS A 167 -1.58 -21.89 10.77
CA CYS A 167 -0.67 -20.75 10.86
C CYS A 167 0.75 -21.26 11.08
N PHE A 168 1.68 -20.82 10.23
CA PHE A 168 3.10 -21.15 10.32
C PHE A 168 3.87 -19.88 10.71
N ALA A 169 4.43 -19.86 11.93
CA ALA A 169 5.18 -18.72 12.44
C ALA A 169 6.67 -18.89 12.15
N PHE A 170 7.27 -17.83 11.59
CA PHE A 170 8.72 -17.75 11.42
C PHE A 170 9.34 -17.21 12.71
N MET A 171 9.95 -18.11 13.49
CA MET A 171 10.52 -17.81 14.79
C MET A 171 11.92 -18.40 14.93
N LEU A 172 12.77 -17.73 15.67
CA LEU A 172 14.07 -18.27 16.10
C LEU A 172 13.85 -19.10 17.38
N ASP A 173 13.49 -20.35 17.21
CA ASP A 173 13.27 -21.31 18.29
C ASP A 173 14.04 -22.61 18.03
N ALA A 174 14.59 -23.24 19.08
CA ALA A 174 15.29 -24.52 18.98
C ALA A 174 14.39 -25.68 18.44
N LYS A 175 13.07 -25.52 18.50
CA LYS A 175 12.08 -26.45 17.95
C LYS A 175 11.62 -26.11 16.53
N SER A 176 12.14 -25.04 15.95
CA SER A 176 11.79 -24.63 14.57
C SER A 176 12.20 -25.71 13.56
N GLN A 177 11.35 -25.91 12.59
CA GLN A 177 11.61 -26.84 11.48
C GLN A 177 11.84 -26.08 10.18
N PRO A 178 12.57 -26.65 9.21
CA PRO A 178 12.73 -26.04 7.88
C PRO A 178 11.39 -25.76 7.20
N ALA A 179 11.27 -24.64 6.52
CA ALA A 179 10.04 -24.20 5.85
C ALA A 179 9.56 -25.19 4.77
N GLU A 180 10.46 -25.93 4.15
CA GLU A 180 10.18 -26.97 3.16
C GLU A 180 9.29 -28.10 3.70
N ASN A 181 9.27 -28.33 5.02
CA ASN A 181 8.39 -29.32 5.64
C ASN A 181 6.89 -28.91 5.60
N PHE A 182 6.57 -27.67 5.21
CA PHE A 182 5.21 -27.11 5.22
C PHE A 182 4.68 -26.79 3.81
N ILE A 183 5.45 -27.04 2.75
CA ILE A 183 5.12 -26.67 1.36
C ILE A 183 3.87 -27.39 0.83
N ASP A 184 3.49 -28.54 1.39
CA ASP A 184 2.34 -29.36 0.96
C ASP A 184 1.01 -28.98 1.64
N ALA A 185 0.86 -27.78 2.18
CA ALA A 185 -0.41 -27.35 2.74
C ALA A 185 -1.49 -27.29 1.65
N LYS A 186 -2.36 -28.29 1.61
CA LYS A 186 -3.47 -28.42 0.63
C LYS A 186 -4.61 -27.41 0.87
N ALA A 187 -4.68 -26.80 2.03
CA ALA A 187 -5.67 -25.80 2.42
C ALA A 187 -5.04 -24.40 2.48
N PRO A 188 -5.83 -23.33 2.39
CA PRO A 188 -5.33 -21.99 2.65
C PRO A 188 -4.67 -21.88 4.04
N TYR A 189 -3.49 -21.29 4.09
CA TYR A 189 -2.68 -21.15 5.30
C TYR A 189 -2.27 -19.70 5.51
N SER A 190 -1.70 -19.41 6.68
CA SER A 190 -1.11 -18.12 7.02
C SER A 190 0.36 -18.26 7.39
N LEU A 191 1.18 -17.37 6.83
CA LEU A 191 2.58 -17.17 7.23
C LEU A 191 2.64 -16.00 8.20
N VAL A 192 3.21 -16.19 9.38
CA VAL A 192 3.25 -15.21 10.47
C VAL A 192 4.69 -14.78 10.73
N PHE A 193 4.92 -13.44 10.76
CA PHE A 193 6.22 -12.80 10.99
C PHE A 193 6.14 -11.77 12.10
#